data_d6ee8fb92ec37b5da7fc1f7b9fe24d1e
#
_entry.id   d6ee8fb92ec37b5da7fc1f7b9fe24d1e
#
_cell.length_a   1.000
_cell.length_b   1.000
_cell.length_c   1.000
_cell.angle_alpha   90.00
_cell.angle_beta   90.00
_cell.angle_gamma   90.00
#
_symmetry.space_group_name_H-M   'P 1'
#
loop_
_entity.id
_entity.type
_entity.pdbx_description
1 polymer ?
#
loop_
_entity_poly.entity_id
_entity_poly.type
_entity_poly.pdbx_seq_one_letter_code
_entity_poly.pdbx_strand_id
1 'polypeptide(L)'
;MRHVELFDDALVTVSAHAPKKFRNNIVHDLQMTSENIVKSIFWANEYRQYDIKKCLKYTKQAEINIRWMTRRLERARRMECITPVEELDLGGKLATVEEYFVGWSDSNIKLSEELRKEELRKKNL
;
A
#
# COMPACT_ATOMS: atom_id res chain seq x y z
N MET A 1 -3.04 -8.67 2.52
CA MET A 1 -2.91 -8.79 1.04
C MET A 1 -4.26 -8.74 0.32
N ARG A 2 -5.27 -9.46 0.80
CA ARG A 2 -6.58 -9.51 0.14
C ARG A 2 -7.23 -8.13 -0.09
N HIS A 3 -7.24 -7.25 0.93
CA HIS A 3 -7.84 -5.92 0.80
C HIS A 3 -7.11 -5.03 -0.17
N VAL A 4 -5.80 -5.16 -0.25
CA VAL A 4 -4.96 -4.43 -1.22
C VAL A 4 -5.28 -4.90 -2.64
N GLU A 5 -5.41 -6.20 -2.85
CA GLU A 5 -5.78 -6.77 -4.16
C GLU A 5 -7.19 -6.35 -4.57
N LEU A 6 -8.15 -6.33 -3.63
CA LEU A 6 -9.50 -5.84 -3.90
C LEU A 6 -9.51 -4.36 -4.29
N PHE A 7 -8.69 -3.55 -3.63
CA PHE A 7 -8.51 -2.15 -4.01
C PHE A 7 -7.93 -2.03 -5.42
N ASP A 8 -6.87 -2.79 -5.71
CA ASP A 8 -6.22 -2.78 -7.03
C ASP A 8 -7.19 -3.19 -8.13
N ASP A 9 -7.99 -4.23 -7.92
CA ASP A 9 -9.00 -4.68 -8.86
C ASP A 9 -10.06 -3.60 -9.11
N ALA A 10 -10.53 -2.94 -8.05
CA ALA A 10 -11.48 -1.83 -8.17
C ALA A 10 -10.89 -0.66 -8.96
N LEU A 11 -9.62 -0.35 -8.73
CA LEU A 11 -8.91 0.71 -9.47
C LEU A 11 -8.81 0.38 -10.95
N VAL A 12 -8.50 -0.86 -11.31
CA VAL A 12 -8.45 -1.32 -12.71
C VAL A 12 -9.82 -1.14 -13.37
N THR A 13 -10.90 -1.50 -12.68
CA THR A 13 -12.26 -1.36 -13.19
C THR A 13 -12.62 0.11 -13.47
N VAL A 14 -12.33 1.00 -12.50
CA VAL A 14 -12.57 2.45 -12.67
C VAL A 14 -11.69 3.01 -13.79
N SER A 15 -10.43 2.61 -13.87
CA SER A 15 -9.48 3.07 -14.89
C SER A 15 -9.93 2.71 -16.31
N ALA A 16 -10.62 1.59 -16.49
CA ALA A 16 -11.13 1.16 -17.78
C ALA A 16 -12.18 2.11 -18.35
N HIS A 17 -12.87 2.86 -17.48
CA HIS A 17 -13.89 3.84 -17.85
C HIS A 17 -13.36 5.28 -17.91
N ALA A 18 -12.11 5.52 -17.54
CA ALA A 18 -11.52 6.85 -17.56
C ALA A 18 -11.37 7.36 -19.00
N PRO A 19 -11.49 8.70 -19.22
CA PRO A 19 -11.25 9.29 -20.53
C PRO A 19 -9.87 8.93 -21.07
N LYS A 20 -9.80 8.64 -22.37
CA LYS A 20 -8.56 8.21 -23.05
C LYS A 20 -7.40 9.18 -22.86
N LYS A 21 -7.66 10.47 -22.78
CA LYS A 21 -6.63 11.51 -22.58
C LYS A 21 -5.83 11.35 -21.29
N PHE A 22 -6.34 10.60 -20.30
CA PHE A 22 -5.69 10.40 -19.00
C PHE A 22 -4.93 9.08 -18.87
N ARG A 23 -4.99 8.19 -19.88
CA ARG A 23 -4.42 6.83 -19.80
C ARG A 23 -2.92 6.82 -19.55
N ASN A 24 -2.16 7.68 -20.24
CA ASN A 24 -0.71 7.69 -20.18
C ASN A 24 -0.13 8.59 -19.08
N ASN A 25 -0.98 9.25 -18.30
CA ASN A 25 -0.56 10.13 -17.21
C ASN A 25 -1.26 9.78 -15.90
N ILE A 26 -2.48 10.27 -15.66
CA ILE A 26 -3.17 10.12 -14.38
C ILE A 26 -3.50 8.65 -14.10
N VAL A 27 -4.07 7.92 -15.07
CA VAL A 27 -4.41 6.50 -14.90
C VAL A 27 -3.15 5.67 -14.67
N HIS A 28 -2.11 5.90 -15.47
CA HIS A 28 -0.83 5.20 -15.32
C HIS A 28 -0.23 5.43 -13.94
N ASP A 29 -0.22 6.67 -13.45
CA ASP A 29 0.26 7.03 -12.12
C ASP A 29 -0.51 6.31 -11.00
N LEU A 30 -1.84 6.26 -11.10
CA LEU A 30 -2.67 5.52 -10.15
C LEU A 30 -2.35 4.02 -10.15
N GLN A 31 -2.24 3.42 -11.32
CA GLN A 31 -1.94 2.00 -11.46
C GLN A 31 -0.54 1.66 -10.93
N MET A 32 0.45 2.48 -11.21
CA MET A 32 1.81 2.28 -10.71
C MET A 32 1.88 2.42 -9.19
N THR A 33 1.17 3.39 -8.62
CA THR A 33 1.12 3.56 -7.16
C THR A 33 0.47 2.35 -6.51
N SER A 34 -0.63 1.86 -7.05
CA SER A 34 -1.31 0.65 -6.55
C SER A 34 -0.42 -0.58 -6.64
N GLU A 35 0.26 -0.78 -7.76
CA GLU A 35 1.20 -1.88 -7.94
C GLU A 35 2.34 -1.81 -6.92
N ASN A 36 2.86 -0.61 -6.65
CA ASN A 36 3.91 -0.42 -5.65
C ASN A 36 3.43 -0.80 -4.24
N ILE A 37 2.18 -0.53 -3.90
CA ILE A 37 1.60 -0.98 -2.62
C ILE A 37 1.60 -2.50 -2.55
N VAL A 38 1.06 -3.16 -3.57
CA VAL A 38 0.99 -4.63 -3.64
C VAL A 38 2.38 -5.25 -3.53
N LYS A 39 3.33 -4.77 -4.32
CA LYS A 39 4.71 -5.27 -4.33
C LYS A 39 5.41 -5.06 -2.98
N SER A 40 5.24 -3.90 -2.37
CA SER A 40 5.88 -3.60 -1.08
C SER A 40 5.38 -4.54 0.01
N ILE A 41 4.07 -4.81 0.06
CA ILE A 41 3.50 -5.75 1.02
C ILE A 41 3.99 -7.18 0.74
N PHE A 42 4.01 -7.58 -0.52
CA PHE A 42 4.52 -8.89 -0.93
C PHE A 42 5.97 -9.10 -0.46
N TRP A 43 6.86 -8.16 -0.75
CA TRP A 43 8.26 -8.28 -0.35
C TRP A 43 8.46 -8.22 1.17
N ALA A 44 7.70 -7.37 1.87
CA ALA A 44 7.76 -7.35 3.33
C ALA A 44 7.41 -8.72 3.92
N ASN A 45 6.36 -9.37 3.42
CA ASN A 45 5.95 -10.70 3.87
C ASN A 45 7.01 -11.76 3.54
N GLU A 46 7.63 -11.68 2.34
CA GLU A 46 8.70 -12.60 1.95
C GLU A 46 9.93 -12.48 2.86
N TYR A 47 10.31 -11.27 3.26
CA TYR A 47 11.49 -11.05 4.10
C TYR A 47 11.23 -11.19 5.60
N ARG A 48 9.98 -11.28 6.03
CA ARG A 48 9.63 -11.28 7.46
C ARG A 48 10.39 -12.31 8.30
N GLN A 49 10.64 -13.49 7.76
CA GLN A 49 11.31 -14.58 8.47
C GLN A 49 12.82 -14.63 8.24
N TYR A 50 13.32 -13.96 7.22
CA TYR A 50 14.73 -14.06 6.82
C TYR A 50 15.52 -12.80 7.12
N ASP A 51 14.93 -11.63 6.93
CA ASP A 51 15.61 -10.35 7.04
C ASP A 51 14.61 -9.29 7.50
N ILE A 52 14.51 -9.15 8.80
CA ILE A 52 13.53 -8.23 9.40
C ILE A 52 13.79 -6.77 9.02
N LYS A 53 15.04 -6.39 8.78
CA LYS A 53 15.37 -5.02 8.35
C LYS A 53 14.78 -4.73 6.98
N LYS A 54 14.89 -5.66 6.03
CA LYS A 54 14.26 -5.54 4.72
C LYS A 54 12.73 -5.57 4.83
N CYS A 55 12.18 -6.42 5.71
CA CYS A 55 10.74 -6.42 5.97
C CYS A 55 10.26 -5.04 6.39
N LEU A 56 10.92 -4.39 7.35
CA LEU A 56 10.55 -3.05 7.80
C LEU A 56 10.72 -1.99 6.71
N LYS A 57 11.76 -2.11 5.89
CA LYS A 57 11.96 -1.21 4.74
C LYS A 57 10.76 -1.25 3.79
N TYR A 58 10.31 -2.44 3.41
CA TYR A 58 9.16 -2.60 2.52
C TYR A 58 7.83 -2.24 3.19
N THR A 59 7.72 -2.50 4.49
CA THR A 59 6.56 -2.04 5.29
C THR A 59 6.44 -0.51 5.24
N LYS A 60 7.55 0.19 5.38
CA LYS A 60 7.59 1.65 5.28
C LYS A 60 7.26 2.15 3.88
N GLN A 61 7.75 1.48 2.85
CA GLN A 61 7.39 1.80 1.46
C GLN A 61 5.89 1.64 1.20
N ALA A 62 5.28 0.58 1.73
CA ALA A 62 3.85 0.36 1.62
C ALA A 62 3.07 1.50 2.28
N GLU A 63 3.47 1.91 3.49
CA GLU A 63 2.85 3.03 4.22
C GLU A 63 2.87 4.31 3.39
N ILE A 64 4.05 4.65 2.84
CA ILE A 64 4.22 5.87 2.03
C ILE A 64 3.34 5.81 0.78
N ASN A 65 3.32 4.68 0.09
CA ASN A 65 2.50 4.53 -1.12
C ASN A 65 1.00 4.56 -0.85
N ILE A 66 0.55 4.03 0.28
CA ILE A 66 -0.86 4.12 0.70
C ILE A 66 -1.25 5.59 0.91
N ARG A 67 -0.44 6.35 1.63
CA ARG A 67 -0.67 7.79 1.83
C ARG A 67 -0.64 8.57 0.51
N TRP A 68 0.31 8.22 -0.36
CA TRP A 68 0.43 8.84 -1.67
C TRP A 68 -0.79 8.56 -2.54
N MET A 69 -1.34 7.35 -2.46
CA MET A 69 -2.54 6.98 -3.20
C MET A 69 -3.72 7.90 -2.88
N THR A 70 -3.91 8.26 -1.62
CA THR A 70 -4.97 9.21 -1.22
C THR A 70 -4.83 10.53 -1.99
N ARG A 71 -3.61 11.06 -2.08
CA ARG A 71 -3.32 12.29 -2.83
C ARG A 71 -3.56 12.13 -4.33
N ARG A 72 -3.21 10.97 -4.87
CA ARG A 72 -3.40 10.69 -6.31
C ARG A 72 -4.87 10.54 -6.67
N LEU A 73 -5.69 9.96 -5.80
CA LEU A 73 -7.13 9.88 -6.01
C LEU A 73 -7.78 11.26 -5.99
N GLU A 74 -7.39 12.12 -5.06
CA GLU A 74 -7.86 13.51 -5.00
C GLU A 74 -7.52 14.27 -6.29
N ARG A 75 -6.30 14.10 -6.80
CA ARG A 75 -5.88 14.71 -8.06
C ARG A 75 -6.71 14.19 -9.23
N ALA A 76 -6.92 12.89 -9.31
CA ALA A 76 -7.69 12.27 -10.38
C ALA A 76 -9.12 12.83 -10.44
N ARG A 77 -9.76 13.03 -9.28
CA ARG A 77 -11.08 13.64 -9.20
C ARG A 77 -11.05 15.11 -9.63
N ARG A 78 -10.09 15.90 -9.14
CA ARG A 78 -9.97 17.32 -9.52
C ARG A 78 -9.79 17.50 -11.02
N MET A 79 -9.06 16.59 -11.66
CA MET A 79 -8.81 16.60 -13.09
C MET A 79 -9.94 15.94 -13.90
N GLU A 80 -11.00 15.52 -13.23
CA GLU A 80 -12.15 14.84 -13.85
C GLU A 80 -11.80 13.53 -14.56
N CYS A 81 -10.71 12.89 -14.14
CA CYS A 81 -10.34 11.54 -14.59
C CYS A 81 -11.26 10.48 -14.00
N ILE A 82 -11.67 10.67 -12.75
CA ILE A 82 -12.67 9.85 -12.05
C ILE A 82 -13.77 10.75 -11.51
N THR A 83 -14.94 10.14 -11.29
CA THR A 83 -16.10 10.86 -10.74
C THR A 83 -16.01 10.98 -9.22
N PRO A 84 -16.75 11.90 -8.58
CA PRO A 84 -16.83 11.96 -7.12
C PRO A 84 -17.31 10.65 -6.48
N VAL A 85 -18.22 9.93 -7.13
CA VAL A 85 -18.72 8.63 -6.66
C VAL A 85 -17.62 7.58 -6.72
N GLU A 86 -16.85 7.54 -7.80
CA GLU A 86 -15.70 6.64 -7.95
C GLU A 86 -14.61 6.94 -6.91
N GLU A 87 -14.31 8.22 -6.66
CA GLU A 87 -13.37 8.62 -5.59
C GLU A 87 -13.84 8.13 -4.22
N LEU A 88 -15.13 8.30 -3.92
CA LEU A 88 -15.72 7.87 -2.65
C LEU A 88 -15.60 6.34 -2.48
N ASP A 89 -15.90 5.58 -3.53
CA ASP A 89 -15.80 4.11 -3.51
C ASP A 89 -14.36 3.65 -3.33
N LEU A 90 -13.44 4.18 -4.12
CA LEU A 90 -12.01 3.83 -4.03
C LEU A 90 -11.43 4.28 -2.69
N GLY A 91 -11.79 5.46 -2.21
CA GLY A 91 -11.36 5.98 -0.91
C GLY A 91 -11.82 5.12 0.26
N GLY A 92 -13.05 4.59 0.19
CA GLY A 92 -13.58 3.66 1.17
C GLY A 92 -12.81 2.34 1.20
N LYS A 93 -12.49 1.80 0.04
CA LYS A 93 -11.68 0.59 -0.08
C LYS A 93 -10.25 0.81 0.41
N LEU A 94 -9.67 1.97 0.11
CA LEU A 94 -8.34 2.34 0.59
C LEU A 94 -8.32 2.52 2.11
N ALA A 95 -9.37 3.08 2.70
CA ALA A 95 -9.51 3.20 4.15
C ALA A 95 -9.51 1.82 4.83
N THR A 96 -10.14 0.83 4.20
CA THR A 96 -10.09 -0.55 4.68
C THR A 96 -8.67 -1.11 4.61
N VAL A 97 -7.95 -0.83 3.54
CA VAL A 97 -6.52 -1.20 3.41
C VAL A 97 -5.71 -0.58 4.54
N GLU A 98 -5.89 0.71 4.82
CA GLU A 98 -5.17 1.42 5.89
C GLU A 98 -5.45 0.80 7.26
N GLU A 99 -6.70 0.44 7.55
CA GLU A 99 -7.11 -0.17 8.81
C GLU A 99 -6.36 -1.50 9.05
N TYR A 100 -6.35 -2.39 8.07
CA TYR A 100 -5.62 -3.66 8.16
C TYR A 100 -4.10 -3.46 8.14
N PHE A 101 -3.62 -2.47 7.42
CA PHE A 101 -2.19 -2.14 7.35
C PHE A 101 -1.62 -1.76 8.71
N VAL A 102 -2.33 -0.98 9.52
CA VAL A 102 -1.85 -0.55 10.84
C VAL A 102 -1.52 -1.76 11.72
N GLY A 103 -2.43 -2.73 11.82
CA GLY A 103 -2.21 -3.94 12.61
C GLY A 103 -1.06 -4.79 12.08
N TRP A 104 -0.98 -4.95 10.77
CA TRP A 104 0.09 -5.70 10.11
C TRP A 104 1.46 -5.03 10.30
N SER A 105 1.52 -3.70 10.15
CA SER A 105 2.74 -2.92 10.38
C SER A 105 3.21 -3.03 11.82
N ASP A 106 2.30 -2.89 12.78
CA ASP A 106 2.61 -3.03 14.22
C ASP A 106 3.16 -4.42 14.53
N SER A 107 2.59 -5.46 13.93
CA SER A 107 3.08 -6.83 14.07
C SER A 107 4.53 -6.98 13.59
N ASN A 108 4.86 -6.38 12.43
CA ASN A 108 6.22 -6.42 11.89
C ASN A 108 7.22 -5.66 12.79
N ILE A 109 6.81 -4.51 13.33
CA ILE A 109 7.64 -3.72 14.24
C ILE A 109 7.88 -4.48 15.54
N LYS A 110 6.87 -5.09 16.12
CA LYS A 110 7.00 -5.90 17.33
C LYS A 110 7.93 -7.08 17.15
N LEU A 111 7.82 -7.77 16.01
CA LEU A 111 8.73 -8.87 15.68
C LEU A 111 10.18 -8.39 15.63
N SER A 112 10.43 -7.24 15.00
CA SER A 112 11.75 -6.63 14.94
C SER A 112 12.32 -6.33 16.34
N GLU A 113 11.49 -5.76 17.22
CA GLU A 113 11.88 -5.45 18.60
C GLU A 113 12.20 -6.70 19.40
N GLU A 114 11.40 -7.75 19.26
CA GLU A 114 11.62 -9.04 19.93
C GLU A 114 12.93 -9.69 19.49
N LEU A 115 13.21 -9.70 18.18
CA LEU A 115 14.45 -10.24 17.63
C LEU A 115 15.67 -9.45 18.12
N ARG A 116 15.56 -8.14 18.20
CA ARG A 116 16.62 -7.28 18.74
C ARG A 116 16.91 -7.57 20.20
N LYS A 117 15.87 -7.72 21.02
CA LYS A 117 16.01 -8.06 22.45
C LYS A 117 16.69 -9.43 22.62
N GLU A 118 16.32 -10.39 21.80
CA GLU A 118 16.91 -11.73 21.82
C GLU A 118 18.39 -11.69 21.45
N GLU A 119 18.78 -10.93 20.43
CA GLU A 119 20.19 -10.74 20.06
C GLU A 119 21.00 -10.12 21.20
N LEU A 120 20.47 -9.09 21.86
CA LEU A 120 21.12 -8.44 23.00
C LEU A 120 21.28 -9.40 24.18
N ARG A 121 20.27 -10.23 24.45
CA ARG A 121 20.35 -11.24 25.51
C ARG A 121 21.43 -12.28 25.22
N LYS A 122 21.53 -12.75 23.98
CA LYS A 122 22.57 -13.71 23.56
C LYS A 122 23.97 -13.13 23.69
N LYS A 123 24.18 -11.85 23.38
CA LYS A 123 25.48 -11.17 23.51
C LYS A 123 25.93 -11.04 24.96
N ASN A 124 25.03 -11.00 25.92
CA ASN A 124 25.32 -10.86 27.34
C ASN A 124 25.51 -12.19 28.05
N LEU A 125 25.39 -13.30 27.35
CA LEU A 125 25.70 -14.62 27.84
C LEU A 125 27.18 -14.97 27.55
#